data_3849746307895a1d48409e3750880916
#
_entry.id   3849746307895a1d48409e3750880916
#
_cell.length_a   1.000
_cell.length_b   1.000
_cell.length_c   1.000
_cell.angle_alpha   90.00
_cell.angle_beta   90.00
_cell.angle_gamma   90.00
#
_symmetry.space_group_name_H-M   'P 1'
#
loop_
_entity.id
_entity.type
_entity.pdbx_description
1 polymer ?
#
loop_
_entity_poly.entity_id
_entity_poly.type
_entity_poly.pdbx_seq_one_letter_code
_entity_poly.pdbx_strand_id
1 'polypeptide(L)'
;PPEEETGQDALCGERLEEIVLPDTIEKIGRYAFYNCRNLKRLKFSTDIRDIGAGAFTGCHQIEKMDVTVGPEKRSCFRELLIEIGEEQEVMYHCPDGDAKLIFPEYFEEAVENTPARILVTKTHGSGMWYRNCIVKNELQFDQYDKRFAWAVENEQEEVVVALAFARLLYPYRLAEDAKEQYEGYLKSHVENVSEYLLKKKDMKLLTYYVEHCIDNVDNLRVLIDMVGITGEASM
;
A
#
# COMPACT_ATOMS: atom_id res chain seq x y z
N PRO A 1 21.87 30.76 -14.55
CA PRO A 1 22.59 29.63 -13.99
C PRO A 1 21.94 29.31 -12.64
N PRO A 2 21.59 28.05 -12.37
CA PRO A 2 21.12 27.72 -11.02
C PRO A 2 22.29 27.94 -10.08
N GLU A 3 22.02 28.61 -8.97
CA GLU A 3 22.94 28.75 -7.86
C GLU A 3 23.31 27.35 -7.34
N GLU A 4 24.59 27.14 -7.10
CA GLU A 4 25.11 25.90 -6.51
C GLU A 4 24.42 25.65 -5.20
N GLU A 5 23.58 24.59 -5.13
CA GLU A 5 23.01 24.08 -3.92
C GLU A 5 24.18 23.67 -3.00
N THR A 6 24.31 24.36 -1.90
CA THR A 6 25.34 24.08 -0.91
C THR A 6 25.02 22.71 -0.29
N GLY A 7 26.03 21.86 -0.11
CA GLY A 7 25.90 20.47 0.34
C GLY A 7 25.22 20.24 1.72
N GLN A 8 24.63 21.27 2.31
CA GLN A 8 23.79 21.22 3.51
C GLN A 8 22.36 20.75 3.20
N ASP A 9 21.81 21.02 2.00
CA ASP A 9 20.45 20.64 1.63
C ASP A 9 20.33 19.13 1.34
N ALA A 10 21.39 18.55 0.76
CA ALA A 10 21.49 17.09 0.56
C ALA A 10 21.48 16.29 1.88
N LEU A 11 22.03 16.83 2.96
CA LEU A 11 22.06 16.18 4.29
C LEU A 11 20.68 16.20 4.98
N CYS A 12 19.83 17.16 4.70
CA CYS A 12 18.46 17.19 5.24
C CYS A 12 17.60 16.08 4.64
N GLY A 13 17.71 15.81 3.35
CA GLY A 13 16.97 14.73 2.69
C GLY A 13 17.34 13.32 3.19
N GLU A 14 18.61 13.09 3.55
CA GLU A 14 19.09 11.81 4.05
C GLU A 14 18.65 11.47 5.49
N ARG A 15 18.13 12.44 6.26
CA ARG A 15 17.68 12.23 7.65
C ARG A 15 16.17 12.23 7.80
N LEU A 16 15.44 12.59 6.75
CA LEU A 16 14.00 12.74 6.80
C LEU A 16 13.33 11.37 6.68
N GLU A 17 12.70 10.92 7.76
CA GLU A 17 11.98 9.62 7.80
C GLU A 17 10.46 9.78 7.73
N GLU A 18 9.93 10.93 8.11
CA GLU A 18 8.51 11.19 8.13
C GLU A 18 8.20 12.64 7.74
N ILE A 19 7.13 12.82 6.97
CA ILE A 19 6.57 14.11 6.62
C ILE A 19 5.11 14.16 7.06
N VAL A 20 4.76 15.21 7.79
CA VAL A 20 3.37 15.55 8.11
C VAL A 20 3.05 16.88 7.45
N LEU A 21 2.23 16.84 6.41
CA LEU A 21 1.76 18.02 5.73
C LEU A 21 0.48 18.52 6.41
N PRO A 22 0.41 19.80 6.81
CA PRO A 22 -0.82 20.39 7.30
C PRO A 22 -1.97 20.29 6.29
N ASP A 23 -3.21 20.18 6.77
CA ASP A 23 -4.40 20.07 5.90
C ASP A 23 -4.64 21.31 5.02
N THR A 24 -3.95 22.41 5.32
CA THR A 24 -4.00 23.67 4.53
C THR A 24 -3.10 23.61 3.27
N ILE A 25 -2.29 22.56 3.11
CA ILE A 25 -1.42 22.42 1.93
C ILE A 25 -2.24 21.96 0.74
N GLU A 26 -2.26 22.80 -0.30
CA GLU A 26 -2.98 22.53 -1.54
C GLU A 26 -2.02 22.13 -2.69
N LYS A 27 -0.73 22.44 -2.55
CA LYS A 27 0.27 22.20 -3.60
C LYS A 27 1.61 21.76 -3.06
N ILE A 28 2.23 20.80 -3.76
CA ILE A 28 3.60 20.37 -3.56
C ILE A 28 4.42 20.85 -4.79
N GLY A 29 5.52 21.54 -4.54
CA GLY A 29 6.37 22.07 -5.60
C GLY A 29 7.11 20.96 -6.37
N ARG A 30 7.69 21.34 -7.53
CA ARG A 30 8.57 20.46 -8.30
C ARG A 30 9.80 20.10 -7.47
N TYR A 31 10.16 18.80 -7.46
CA TYR A 31 11.32 18.27 -6.72
C TYR A 31 11.33 18.59 -5.22
N ALA A 32 10.16 18.88 -4.61
CA ALA A 32 10.08 19.31 -3.22
C ALA A 32 10.73 18.33 -2.23
N PHE A 33 10.63 17.03 -2.49
CA PHE A 33 11.21 15.96 -1.67
C PHE A 33 12.16 15.07 -2.48
N TYR A 34 12.79 15.64 -3.50
CA TYR A 34 13.71 14.93 -4.37
C TYR A 34 14.83 14.25 -3.57
N ASN A 35 15.06 12.94 -3.81
CA ASN A 35 16.08 12.15 -3.13
C ASN A 35 15.98 12.09 -1.60
N CYS A 36 14.78 12.23 -1.01
CA CYS A 36 14.56 11.92 0.41
C CYS A 36 14.57 10.40 0.62
N ARG A 37 15.76 9.79 0.49
CA ARG A 37 15.95 8.33 0.41
C ARG A 37 15.54 7.55 1.66
N ASN A 38 15.50 8.19 2.84
CA ASN A 38 15.12 7.56 4.10
C ASN A 38 13.67 7.88 4.50
N LEU A 39 12.92 8.58 3.64
CA LEU A 39 11.53 8.91 3.89
C LEU A 39 10.67 7.64 3.81
N LYS A 40 10.01 7.30 4.92
CA LYS A 40 9.20 6.08 5.09
C LYS A 40 7.73 6.35 5.25
N ARG A 41 7.38 7.52 5.79
CA ARG A 41 5.99 7.85 6.13
C ARG A 41 5.59 9.22 5.64
N LEU A 42 4.37 9.27 5.07
CA LEU A 42 3.72 10.51 4.66
C LEU A 42 2.37 10.64 5.37
N LYS A 43 2.09 11.81 5.93
CA LYS A 43 0.77 12.17 6.43
C LYS A 43 0.28 13.43 5.74
N PHE A 44 -0.92 13.37 5.15
CA PHE A 44 -1.48 14.49 4.38
C PHE A 44 -3.00 14.36 4.19
N SER A 45 -3.62 15.46 3.73
CA SER A 45 -5.02 15.48 3.30
C SER A 45 -5.14 15.30 1.78
N THR A 46 -6.22 14.68 1.33
CA THR A 46 -6.55 14.59 -0.11
C THR A 46 -6.84 15.96 -0.75
N ASP A 47 -6.86 17.05 0.01
CA ASP A 47 -7.05 18.41 -0.50
C ASP A 47 -5.83 18.97 -1.27
N ILE A 48 -4.73 18.22 -1.32
CA ILE A 48 -3.61 18.52 -2.23
C ILE A 48 -4.09 18.35 -3.67
N ARG A 49 -4.09 19.45 -4.43
CA ARG A 49 -4.66 19.55 -5.79
C ARG A 49 -3.61 19.61 -6.89
N ASP A 50 -2.34 19.80 -6.53
CA ASP A 50 -1.24 19.96 -7.48
C ASP A 50 0.05 19.39 -6.92
N ILE A 51 0.65 18.45 -7.65
CA ILE A 51 1.96 17.88 -7.34
C ILE A 51 2.88 18.20 -8.51
N GLY A 52 3.96 18.94 -8.22
CA GLY A 52 4.98 19.27 -9.19
C GLY A 52 5.76 18.02 -9.63
N ALA A 53 6.15 17.99 -10.90
CA ALA A 53 6.89 16.86 -11.46
C ALA A 53 8.14 16.53 -10.62
N GLY A 54 8.36 15.25 -10.34
CA GLY A 54 9.52 14.76 -9.61
C GLY A 54 9.48 15.07 -8.11
N ALA A 55 8.32 15.44 -7.54
CA ALA A 55 8.22 15.83 -6.15
C ALA A 55 8.77 14.78 -5.18
N PHE A 56 8.56 13.50 -5.47
CA PHE A 56 9.02 12.35 -4.67
C PHE A 56 10.02 11.45 -5.41
N THR A 57 10.57 11.89 -6.52
CA THR A 57 11.57 11.12 -7.25
C THR A 57 12.77 10.79 -6.36
N GLY A 58 13.12 9.49 -6.26
CA GLY A 58 14.21 9.00 -5.41
C GLY A 58 13.81 8.70 -3.96
N CYS A 59 12.51 8.75 -3.63
CA CYS A 59 11.96 8.40 -2.31
C CYS A 59 11.47 6.94 -2.27
N HIS A 60 12.37 5.98 -2.53
CA HIS A 60 12.03 4.55 -2.67
C HIS A 60 11.73 3.81 -1.36
N GLN A 61 11.77 4.48 -0.21
CA GLN A 61 11.48 3.85 1.09
C GLN A 61 10.13 4.26 1.67
N ILE A 62 9.33 5.02 0.94
CA ILE A 62 7.98 5.35 1.41
C ILE A 62 7.16 4.08 1.37
N GLU A 63 6.72 3.61 2.54
CA GLU A 63 5.95 2.38 2.72
C GLU A 63 4.58 2.64 3.37
N LYS A 64 4.42 3.77 4.07
CA LYS A 64 3.20 4.07 4.84
C LYS A 64 2.69 5.48 4.57
N MET A 65 1.39 5.55 4.36
CA MET A 65 0.67 6.81 4.23
C MET A 65 -0.50 6.88 5.20
N ASP A 66 -0.69 8.04 5.80
CA ASP A 66 -1.83 8.40 6.65
C ASP A 66 -2.58 9.52 5.92
N VAL A 67 -3.73 9.21 5.35
CA VAL A 67 -4.42 10.07 4.40
C VAL A 67 -5.78 10.44 4.93
N THR A 68 -6.00 11.73 5.21
CA THR A 68 -7.32 12.26 5.60
C THR A 68 -8.10 12.69 4.36
N VAL A 69 -9.30 12.19 4.21
CA VAL A 69 -10.18 12.59 3.10
C VAL A 69 -10.77 13.96 3.37
N GLY A 70 -10.33 14.93 2.61
CA GLY A 70 -10.83 16.28 2.67
C GLY A 70 -12.10 16.51 1.83
N PRO A 71 -12.76 17.67 1.98
CA PRO A 71 -14.01 18.01 1.29
C PRO A 71 -13.85 18.35 -0.20
N GLU A 72 -12.63 18.56 -0.67
CA GLU A 72 -12.38 19.02 -2.03
C GLU A 72 -12.66 17.91 -3.06
N LYS A 73 -13.20 18.30 -4.23
CA LYS A 73 -13.53 17.36 -5.31
C LYS A 73 -12.34 16.94 -6.17
N ARG A 74 -11.22 17.63 -6.03
CA ARG A 74 -9.97 17.34 -6.75
C ARG A 74 -8.88 16.99 -5.77
N SER A 75 -8.15 15.94 -6.08
CA SER A 75 -7.02 15.46 -5.31
C SER A 75 -5.93 14.96 -6.25
N CYS A 76 -4.70 15.10 -5.84
CA CYS A 76 -3.55 14.47 -6.47
C CYS A 76 -3.12 13.17 -5.76
N PHE A 77 -3.97 12.59 -4.93
CA PHE A 77 -3.64 11.36 -4.20
C PHE A 77 -3.29 10.21 -5.15
N ARG A 78 -4.06 10.04 -6.23
CA ARG A 78 -3.77 9.03 -7.25
C ARG A 78 -2.42 9.29 -7.94
N GLU A 79 -2.14 10.53 -8.32
CA GLU A 79 -0.90 10.94 -8.96
C GLU A 79 0.31 10.72 -8.05
N LEU A 80 0.16 10.99 -6.75
CA LEU A 80 1.17 10.72 -5.74
C LEU A 80 1.46 9.21 -5.63
N LEU A 81 0.43 8.38 -5.55
CA LEU A 81 0.59 6.92 -5.54
C LEU A 81 1.21 6.38 -6.83
N ILE A 82 0.98 7.04 -7.98
CA ILE A 82 1.61 6.66 -9.26
C ILE A 82 3.08 7.06 -9.28
N GLU A 83 3.44 8.22 -8.76
CA GLU A 83 4.84 8.67 -8.69
C GLU A 83 5.66 7.79 -7.73
N ILE A 84 5.03 7.30 -6.64
CA ILE A 84 5.60 6.33 -5.72
C ILE A 84 5.11 4.94 -6.16
N GLY A 85 5.85 4.28 -7.03
CA GLY A 85 5.46 2.99 -7.63
C GLY A 85 5.54 1.79 -6.69
N GLU A 86 6.29 1.90 -5.60
CA GLU A 86 6.51 0.86 -4.59
C GLU A 86 5.22 0.49 -3.86
N GLU A 87 5.23 -0.64 -3.12
CA GLU A 87 4.10 -1.05 -2.27
C GLU A 87 3.81 0.00 -1.20
N GLN A 88 2.53 0.35 -1.03
CA GLN A 88 2.08 1.33 -0.05
C GLN A 88 1.02 0.77 0.87
N GLU A 89 1.24 0.90 2.18
CA GLU A 89 0.22 0.71 3.21
C GLU A 89 -0.42 2.08 3.52
N VAL A 90 -1.72 2.21 3.29
CA VAL A 90 -2.43 3.47 3.45
C VAL A 90 -3.53 3.35 4.51
N MET A 91 -3.44 4.15 5.58
CA MET A 91 -4.57 4.43 6.45
C MET A 91 -5.37 5.56 5.82
N TYR A 92 -6.61 5.27 5.43
CA TYR A 92 -7.49 6.18 4.70
C TYR A 92 -8.66 6.59 5.58
N HIS A 93 -8.57 7.81 6.13
CA HIS A 93 -9.53 8.36 7.08
C HIS A 93 -10.65 9.07 6.36
N CYS A 94 -11.80 8.42 6.24
CA CYS A 94 -13.03 9.01 5.72
C CYS A 94 -13.82 9.70 6.85
N PRO A 95 -14.74 10.63 6.54
CA PRO A 95 -15.55 11.30 7.57
C PRO A 95 -16.34 10.35 8.47
N ASP A 96 -16.73 9.18 7.96
CA ASP A 96 -17.63 8.24 8.63
C ASP A 96 -16.91 6.96 9.11
N GLY A 97 -15.59 6.84 8.90
CA GLY A 97 -14.83 5.66 9.31
C GLY A 97 -13.52 5.48 8.55
N ASP A 98 -12.73 4.52 8.97
CA ASP A 98 -11.39 4.29 8.48
C ASP A 98 -11.34 3.03 7.59
N ALA A 99 -10.54 3.10 6.53
CA ALA A 99 -10.12 1.95 5.75
C ALA A 99 -8.59 1.80 5.80
N LYS A 100 -8.12 0.58 5.84
CA LYS A 100 -6.71 0.27 5.58
C LYS A 100 -6.60 -0.35 4.20
N LEU A 101 -5.69 0.16 3.40
CA LEU A 101 -5.54 -0.21 2.00
C LEU A 101 -4.09 -0.59 1.72
N ILE A 102 -3.90 -1.59 0.89
CA ILE A 102 -2.59 -1.92 0.32
C ILE A 102 -2.63 -1.58 -1.16
N PHE A 103 -1.68 -0.79 -1.61
CA PHE A 103 -1.45 -0.56 -3.03
C PHE A 103 -0.19 -1.33 -3.41
N PRO A 104 -0.30 -2.48 -4.07
CA PRO A 104 0.85 -3.28 -4.47
C PRO A 104 1.84 -2.49 -5.33
N GLU A 105 3.06 -2.96 -5.37
CA GLU A 105 4.07 -2.42 -6.28
C GLU A 105 3.65 -2.61 -7.74
N TYR A 106 4.10 -1.71 -8.60
CA TYR A 106 4.06 -1.88 -10.03
C TYR A 106 5.26 -1.20 -10.68
N PHE A 107 5.64 -1.69 -11.83
CA PHE A 107 6.61 -1.01 -12.68
C PHE A 107 6.23 -1.16 -14.15
N GLU A 108 6.68 -0.23 -14.96
CA GLU A 108 6.46 -0.21 -16.39
C GLU A 108 7.76 -0.47 -17.12
N GLU A 109 7.76 -1.45 -18.00
CA GLU A 109 8.88 -1.80 -18.86
C GLU A 109 8.57 -1.38 -20.30
N ALA A 110 9.44 -0.56 -20.88
CA ALA A 110 9.37 -0.25 -22.30
C ALA A 110 10.06 -1.33 -23.10
N VAL A 111 9.32 -2.13 -23.87
CA VAL A 111 9.83 -3.20 -24.72
C VAL A 111 9.75 -2.78 -26.18
N GLU A 112 10.90 -2.77 -26.86
CA GLU A 112 10.94 -2.53 -28.30
C GLU A 112 10.46 -3.76 -29.06
N ASN A 113 9.39 -3.59 -29.84
CA ASN A 113 8.97 -4.59 -30.81
C ASN A 113 9.79 -4.42 -32.10
N THR A 114 10.89 -5.16 -32.23
CA THR A 114 11.87 -5.03 -33.31
C THR A 114 11.32 -5.14 -34.72
N PRO A 115 10.31 -5.96 -35.07
CA PRO A 115 9.76 -5.99 -36.42
C PRO A 115 9.03 -4.70 -36.81
N ALA A 116 8.40 -4.02 -35.85
CA ALA A 116 7.58 -2.83 -36.10
C ALA A 116 8.22 -1.53 -35.60
N ARG A 117 9.33 -1.58 -34.86
CA ARG A 117 9.98 -0.46 -34.16
C ARG A 117 8.99 0.35 -33.29
N ILE A 118 8.04 -0.32 -32.69
CA ILE A 118 7.04 0.25 -31.79
C ILE A 118 7.50 -0.04 -30.37
N LEU A 119 7.59 0.99 -29.54
CA LEU A 119 7.74 0.84 -28.11
C LEU A 119 6.40 0.42 -27.51
N VAL A 120 6.37 -0.74 -26.87
CA VAL A 120 5.21 -1.24 -26.12
C VAL A 120 5.55 -1.17 -24.66
N THR A 121 4.73 -0.48 -23.87
CA THR A 121 4.85 -0.47 -22.41
C THR A 121 4.14 -1.70 -21.85
N LYS A 122 4.88 -2.51 -21.09
CA LYS A 122 4.32 -3.60 -20.30
C LYS A 122 4.28 -3.19 -18.84
N THR A 123 3.12 -3.29 -18.23
CA THR A 123 2.94 -3.06 -16.78
C THR A 123 3.05 -4.39 -16.06
N HIS A 124 3.90 -4.43 -15.03
CA HIS A 124 4.11 -5.57 -14.15
C HIS A 124 3.55 -5.26 -12.77
N GLY A 125 3.04 -6.28 -12.07
CA GLY A 125 2.37 -6.14 -10.78
C GLY A 125 0.91 -5.65 -10.90
N SER A 126 0.17 -5.74 -9.81
CA SER A 126 -1.24 -5.32 -9.77
C SER A 126 -1.44 -3.85 -9.38
N GLY A 127 -0.38 -3.21 -8.90
CA GLY A 127 -0.46 -1.90 -8.26
C GLY A 127 -1.12 -0.80 -9.08
N MET A 128 -0.94 -0.77 -10.39
CA MET A 128 -1.59 0.20 -11.26
C MET A 128 -3.11 0.03 -11.28
N TRP A 129 -3.59 -1.23 -11.25
CA TRP A 129 -5.03 -1.52 -11.22
C TRP A 129 -5.69 -1.05 -9.93
N TYR A 130 -5.00 -1.20 -8.79
CA TYR A 130 -5.47 -0.68 -7.50
C TYR A 130 -5.49 0.85 -7.47
N ARG A 131 -4.44 1.51 -7.99
CA ARG A 131 -4.35 2.98 -8.08
C ARG A 131 -5.45 3.57 -8.97
N ASN A 132 -5.87 2.84 -10.01
CA ASN A 132 -6.98 3.22 -10.89
C ASN A 132 -8.36 3.16 -10.23
N CYS A 133 -8.47 2.57 -9.02
CA CYS A 133 -9.70 2.63 -8.23
C CYS A 133 -9.93 4.00 -7.58
N ILE A 134 -8.95 4.90 -7.62
CA ILE A 134 -9.12 6.29 -7.16
C ILE A 134 -9.58 7.13 -8.34
N VAL A 135 -10.80 7.67 -8.22
CA VAL A 135 -11.44 8.52 -9.23
C VAL A 135 -11.67 9.90 -8.63
N LYS A 136 -10.99 10.91 -9.17
CA LYS A 136 -10.97 12.27 -8.62
C LYS A 136 -10.41 12.28 -7.19
N ASN A 137 -11.26 12.43 -6.18
CA ASN A 137 -10.89 12.41 -4.75
C ASN A 137 -11.46 11.20 -4.00
N GLU A 138 -12.12 10.27 -4.68
CA GLU A 138 -12.82 9.17 -4.03
C GLU A 138 -12.24 7.83 -4.42
N LEU A 139 -12.00 6.98 -3.43
CA LEU A 139 -11.71 5.57 -3.64
C LEU A 139 -13.03 4.83 -3.93
N GLN A 140 -13.05 4.11 -5.03
CA GLN A 140 -14.15 3.21 -5.41
C GLN A 140 -13.91 1.86 -4.72
N PHE A 141 -14.41 1.70 -3.48
CA PHE A 141 -14.16 0.53 -2.64
C PHE A 141 -14.59 -0.79 -3.31
N ASP A 142 -15.75 -0.80 -3.97
CA ASP A 142 -16.23 -1.96 -4.70
C ASP A 142 -15.29 -2.38 -5.86
N GLN A 143 -14.70 -1.41 -6.54
CA GLN A 143 -13.72 -1.68 -7.59
C GLN A 143 -12.39 -2.16 -7.00
N TYR A 144 -11.96 -1.57 -5.88
CA TYR A 144 -10.76 -1.98 -5.16
C TYR A 144 -10.89 -3.43 -4.70
N ASP A 145 -11.98 -3.79 -4.03
CA ASP A 145 -12.19 -5.14 -3.51
C ASP A 145 -12.32 -6.19 -4.63
N LYS A 146 -12.92 -5.86 -5.77
CA LYS A 146 -12.97 -6.73 -6.96
C LYS A 146 -11.59 -7.04 -7.56
N ARG A 147 -10.55 -6.25 -7.30
CA ARG A 147 -9.19 -6.55 -7.77
C ARG A 147 -8.54 -7.69 -6.99
N PHE A 148 -9.08 -8.09 -5.86
CA PHE A 148 -8.51 -9.13 -5.02
C PHE A 148 -8.33 -10.46 -5.76
N ALA A 149 -9.35 -10.91 -6.50
CA ALA A 149 -9.26 -12.14 -7.28
C ALA A 149 -8.06 -12.12 -8.27
N TRP A 150 -7.79 -10.96 -8.87
CA TRP A 150 -6.66 -10.81 -9.79
C TRP A 150 -5.32 -10.73 -9.03
N ALA A 151 -5.29 -10.13 -7.86
CA ALA A 151 -4.11 -10.11 -7.00
C ALA A 151 -3.70 -11.52 -6.56
N VAL A 152 -4.66 -12.38 -6.23
CA VAL A 152 -4.42 -13.79 -5.89
C VAL A 152 -3.66 -14.54 -6.99
N GLU A 153 -3.89 -14.20 -8.25
CA GLU A 153 -3.25 -14.85 -9.41
C GLU A 153 -1.89 -14.24 -9.78
N ASN A 154 -1.63 -12.98 -9.40
CA ASN A 154 -0.52 -12.21 -9.97
C ASN A 154 0.44 -11.59 -8.94
N GLU A 155 0.09 -11.62 -7.65
CA GLU A 155 0.93 -11.06 -6.58
C GLU A 155 1.58 -12.14 -5.73
N GLN A 156 2.60 -11.73 -5.00
CA GLN A 156 3.19 -12.58 -3.96
C GLN A 156 2.19 -12.81 -2.83
N GLU A 157 2.19 -14.00 -2.24
CA GLU A 157 1.26 -14.40 -1.20
C GLU A 157 1.27 -13.45 0.01
N GLU A 158 2.43 -12.89 0.39
CA GLU A 158 2.53 -11.90 1.46
C GLU A 158 1.68 -10.64 1.17
N VAL A 159 1.67 -10.17 -0.08
CA VAL A 159 0.88 -9.01 -0.51
C VAL A 159 -0.61 -9.34 -0.48
N VAL A 160 -1.00 -10.53 -0.92
CA VAL A 160 -2.41 -10.98 -0.91
C VAL A 160 -2.93 -11.11 0.50
N VAL A 161 -2.14 -11.69 1.41
CA VAL A 161 -2.46 -11.78 2.84
C VAL A 161 -2.60 -10.39 3.45
N ALA A 162 -1.69 -9.46 3.11
CA ALA A 162 -1.76 -8.07 3.57
C ALA A 162 -3.03 -7.36 3.10
N LEU A 163 -3.40 -7.52 1.82
CA LEU A 163 -4.65 -6.99 1.24
C LEU A 163 -5.88 -7.49 2.01
N ALA A 164 -5.96 -8.81 2.26
CA ALA A 164 -7.09 -9.41 2.97
C ALA A 164 -7.20 -8.85 4.39
N PHE A 165 -6.12 -8.89 5.18
CA PHE A 165 -6.14 -8.39 6.55
C PHE A 165 -6.42 -6.88 6.63
N ALA A 166 -5.88 -6.09 5.73
CA ALA A 166 -6.11 -4.65 5.71
C ALA A 166 -7.59 -4.33 5.60
N ARG A 167 -8.30 -4.97 4.66
CA ARG A 167 -9.73 -4.76 4.46
C ARG A 167 -10.60 -5.36 5.55
N LEU A 168 -10.24 -6.53 6.06
CA LEU A 168 -11.00 -7.21 7.10
C LEU A 168 -10.94 -6.52 8.47
N LEU A 169 -9.77 -5.96 8.83
CA LEU A 169 -9.62 -5.22 10.09
C LEU A 169 -10.17 -3.80 10.04
N TYR A 170 -10.30 -3.21 8.86
CA TYR A 170 -10.83 -1.88 8.64
C TYR A 170 -11.92 -1.92 7.56
N PRO A 171 -13.08 -2.53 7.88
CA PRO A 171 -14.11 -2.92 6.90
C PRO A 171 -15.00 -1.77 6.43
N TYR A 172 -14.48 -0.55 6.39
CA TYR A 172 -15.23 0.58 5.88
C TYR A 172 -15.71 0.34 4.45
N ARG A 173 -17.01 0.39 4.22
CA ARG A 173 -17.69 0.08 2.94
C ARG A 173 -17.27 -1.26 2.33
N LEU A 174 -16.99 -2.26 3.16
CA LEU A 174 -16.69 -3.62 2.71
C LEU A 174 -18.00 -4.39 2.51
N ALA A 175 -18.25 -4.85 1.28
CA ALA A 175 -19.40 -5.67 0.96
C ALA A 175 -19.19 -7.11 1.47
N GLU A 176 -20.28 -7.80 1.80
CA GLU A 176 -20.21 -9.14 2.40
C GLU A 176 -19.56 -10.17 1.46
N ASP A 177 -19.84 -10.10 0.16
CA ASP A 177 -19.23 -10.97 -0.85
C ASP A 177 -17.70 -10.78 -0.95
N ALA A 178 -17.22 -9.56 -0.83
CA ALA A 178 -15.79 -9.26 -0.78
C ALA A 178 -15.16 -9.76 0.52
N LYS A 179 -15.85 -9.59 1.66
CA LYS A 179 -15.41 -10.10 2.95
C LYS A 179 -15.26 -11.62 2.91
N GLU A 180 -16.26 -12.33 2.38
CA GLU A 180 -16.22 -13.79 2.21
C GLU A 180 -15.01 -14.23 1.33
N GLN A 181 -14.67 -13.48 0.30
CA GLN A 181 -13.51 -13.78 -0.53
C GLN A 181 -12.20 -13.61 0.25
N TYR A 182 -12.05 -12.52 1.01
CA TYR A 182 -10.87 -12.29 1.85
C TYR A 182 -10.71 -13.35 2.93
N GLU A 183 -11.79 -13.66 3.67
CA GLU A 183 -11.76 -14.70 4.70
C GLU A 183 -11.53 -16.09 4.10
N GLY A 184 -12.14 -16.40 2.95
CA GLY A 184 -11.97 -17.66 2.23
C GLY A 184 -10.52 -17.89 1.82
N TYR A 185 -9.84 -16.83 1.33
CA TYR A 185 -8.42 -16.90 1.02
C TYR A 185 -7.57 -17.20 2.27
N LEU A 186 -7.78 -16.45 3.36
CA LEU A 186 -7.02 -16.64 4.60
C LEU A 186 -7.24 -18.06 5.20
N LYS A 187 -8.45 -18.61 5.09
CA LYS A 187 -8.77 -19.98 5.54
C LYS A 187 -8.05 -21.06 4.74
N SER A 188 -7.88 -20.85 3.45
CA SER A 188 -7.29 -21.84 2.55
C SER A 188 -5.76 -21.77 2.45
N HIS A 189 -5.11 -20.71 2.98
CA HIS A 189 -3.66 -20.49 2.88
C HIS A 189 -2.99 -20.37 4.27
N VAL A 190 -3.28 -21.34 5.15
CA VAL A 190 -2.89 -21.28 6.57
C VAL A 190 -1.39 -21.11 6.77
N GLU A 191 -0.57 -21.80 6.00
CA GLU A 191 0.89 -21.73 6.11
C GLU A 191 1.40 -20.30 5.82
N ASN A 192 1.02 -19.73 4.70
CA ASN A 192 1.40 -18.38 4.27
C ASN A 192 0.88 -17.30 5.26
N VAL A 193 -0.34 -17.47 5.74
CA VAL A 193 -0.92 -16.57 6.76
C VAL A 193 -0.14 -16.67 8.06
N SER A 194 0.23 -17.88 8.49
CA SER A 194 1.02 -18.08 9.71
C SER A 194 2.40 -17.45 9.60
N GLU A 195 3.09 -17.60 8.47
CA GLU A 195 4.36 -16.93 8.20
C GLU A 195 4.24 -15.39 8.27
N TYR A 196 3.19 -14.86 7.64
CA TYR A 196 2.90 -13.43 7.67
C TYR A 196 2.67 -12.92 9.10
N LEU A 197 1.85 -13.63 9.89
CA LEU A 197 1.57 -13.27 11.28
C LEU A 197 2.82 -13.29 12.14
N LEU A 198 3.67 -14.29 11.99
CA LEU A 198 4.95 -14.41 12.70
C LEU A 198 5.92 -13.28 12.33
N LYS A 199 5.97 -12.90 11.06
CA LYS A 199 6.80 -11.79 10.57
C LYS A 199 6.31 -10.44 11.10
N LYS A 200 4.99 -10.19 11.07
CA LYS A 200 4.39 -8.91 11.51
C LYS A 200 4.32 -8.77 13.02
N LYS A 201 4.21 -9.87 13.78
CA LYS A 201 4.10 -9.88 15.25
C LYS A 201 2.97 -8.98 15.78
N ASP A 202 1.90 -8.85 15.02
CA ASP A 202 0.74 -8.01 15.36
C ASP A 202 -0.38 -8.86 15.97
N MET A 203 -0.64 -8.63 17.27
CA MET A 203 -1.66 -9.36 18.01
C MET A 203 -3.08 -9.14 17.49
N LYS A 204 -3.36 -8.00 16.85
CA LYS A 204 -4.70 -7.75 16.28
C LYS A 204 -4.94 -8.65 15.07
N LEU A 205 -3.94 -8.81 14.20
CA LEU A 205 -3.99 -9.74 13.07
C LEU A 205 -4.21 -11.18 13.56
N LEU A 206 -3.40 -11.62 14.54
CA LEU A 206 -3.50 -12.96 15.09
C LEU A 206 -4.87 -13.22 15.72
N THR A 207 -5.38 -12.30 16.53
CA THR A 207 -6.70 -12.43 17.17
C THR A 207 -7.79 -12.54 16.12
N TYR A 208 -7.80 -11.64 15.13
CA TYR A 208 -8.78 -11.69 14.05
C TYR A 208 -8.73 -13.05 13.31
N TYR A 209 -7.53 -13.51 12.97
CA TYR A 209 -7.36 -14.75 12.23
C TYR A 209 -7.89 -15.96 12.99
N VAL A 210 -7.57 -16.07 14.28
CA VAL A 210 -8.03 -17.17 15.14
C VAL A 210 -9.56 -17.15 15.33
N GLU A 211 -10.15 -15.97 15.52
CA GLU A 211 -11.58 -15.82 15.77
C GLU A 211 -12.46 -16.00 14.52
N HIS A 212 -11.96 -15.65 13.32
CA HIS A 212 -12.79 -15.59 12.13
C HIS A 212 -12.36 -16.53 10.99
N CYS A 213 -11.10 -16.95 10.98
CA CYS A 213 -10.55 -17.71 9.86
C CYS A 213 -10.13 -19.13 10.22
N ILE A 214 -9.88 -19.44 11.48
CA ILE A 214 -9.61 -20.82 11.93
C ILE A 214 -10.93 -21.53 12.21
N ASP A 215 -11.31 -22.45 11.34
CA ASP A 215 -12.58 -23.18 11.41
C ASP A 215 -12.39 -24.68 11.73
N ASN A 216 -11.15 -25.17 11.79
CA ASN A 216 -10.85 -26.56 12.09
C ASN A 216 -9.55 -26.72 12.91
N VAL A 217 -9.45 -27.91 13.56
CA VAL A 217 -8.34 -28.23 14.46
C VAL A 217 -7.00 -28.38 13.71
N ASP A 218 -7.04 -28.80 12.46
CA ASP A 218 -5.81 -29.04 11.69
C ASP A 218 -5.16 -27.71 11.32
N ASN A 219 -5.93 -26.71 10.91
CA ASN A 219 -5.45 -25.36 10.67
C ASN A 219 -4.87 -24.72 11.94
N LEU A 220 -5.51 -24.95 13.09
CA LEU A 220 -4.98 -24.46 14.37
C LEU A 220 -3.65 -25.13 14.73
N ARG A 221 -3.50 -26.43 14.47
CA ARG A 221 -2.24 -27.14 14.70
C ARG A 221 -1.11 -26.56 13.83
N VAL A 222 -1.35 -26.34 12.53
CA VAL A 222 -0.36 -25.71 11.65
C VAL A 222 0.13 -24.39 12.23
N LEU A 223 -0.79 -23.51 12.66
CA LEU A 223 -0.43 -22.24 13.28
C LEU A 223 0.40 -22.42 14.56
N ILE A 224 0.00 -23.33 15.45
CA ILE A 224 0.71 -23.60 16.73
C ILE A 224 2.09 -24.17 16.45
N ASP A 225 2.24 -25.13 15.55
CA ASP A 225 3.50 -25.75 15.21
C ASP A 225 4.50 -24.71 14.67
N MET A 226 4.05 -23.82 13.79
CA MET A 226 4.89 -22.74 13.25
C MET A 226 5.31 -21.73 14.33
N VAL A 227 4.40 -21.38 15.26
CA VAL A 227 4.74 -20.52 16.43
C VAL A 227 5.72 -21.23 17.36
N GLY A 228 5.56 -22.54 17.59
CA GLY A 228 6.44 -23.35 18.43
C GLY A 228 7.88 -23.43 17.89
N ILE A 229 8.03 -23.67 16.60
CA ILE A 229 9.36 -23.73 15.93
C ILE A 229 10.11 -22.40 16.06
N THR A 230 9.42 -21.28 15.91
CA THR A 230 10.07 -19.95 16.05
C THR A 230 10.39 -19.59 17.49
N GLY A 231 9.64 -20.10 18.47
CA GLY A 231 9.93 -19.94 19.91
C GLY A 231 11.18 -20.67 20.34
N GLU A 232 11.46 -21.86 19.82
CA GLU A 232 12.68 -22.63 20.09
C GLU A 232 13.95 -22.05 19.43
N ALA A 233 13.82 -21.41 18.27
CA ALA A 233 14.93 -20.76 17.58
C ALA A 233 15.38 -19.44 18.22
N SER A 234 14.61 -18.92 19.19
CA SER A 234 14.88 -17.64 19.87
C SER A 234 15.47 -17.81 21.28
N MET A 235 15.76 -19.04 21.71
CA MET A 235 16.49 -19.38 22.93
C MET A 235 17.96 -19.74 22.60
#